data_f0b115b4b54939b134d5df56196a21ae
#
_entry.id   f0b115b4b54939b134d5df56196a21ae
#
_cell.length_a   1.000
_cell.length_b   1.000
_cell.length_c   1.000
_cell.angle_alpha   90.00
_cell.angle_beta   90.00
_cell.angle_gamma   90.00
#
_symmetry.space_group_name_H-M   'P 1'
#
loop_
_entity.id
_entity.type
_entity.pdbx_description
1 polymer ?
#
loop_
_entity_poly.entity_id
_entity_poly.type
_entity_poly.pdbx_seq_one_letter_code
_entity_poly.pdbx_strand_id
1 'polypeptide(L)'
;DWDTVFVGVSWFHWTGITPAISQGAADACLEAVKVASEKGITISTDLNYRAKLWKYGQPSEPIMTKLTSYCDVILGNEEDAEKHFGIKPEGLDITTQGDQVKAEAFQSVCEQMMKKFPKAKKVITTLRGSISASNNTWAGILYNGDNICISPEYKITHIVDRVGGGDSFMGGLIYGLLQYPEDDQNALNFAVAASCLKHTIKGDANLVSVAEVEKLMSGDASGRVAR
;
A
#
# COMPACT_ATOMS: atom_id res chain seq x y z
N ASP A 1 16.79 -17.77 11.64
CA ASP A 1 16.42 -17.62 13.06
C ASP A 1 15.62 -16.34 13.26
N TRP A 2 14.30 -16.45 13.15
CA TRP A 2 13.36 -15.30 13.26
C TRP A 2 13.29 -14.74 14.69
N ASP A 3 13.62 -15.53 15.70
CA ASP A 3 13.65 -15.05 17.08
C ASP A 3 14.72 -13.98 17.27
N THR A 4 15.88 -14.16 16.63
CA THR A 4 16.94 -13.16 16.62
C THR A 4 16.60 -11.96 15.75
N VAL A 5 16.01 -12.18 14.55
CA VAL A 5 15.66 -11.11 13.61
C VAL A 5 14.61 -10.15 14.18
N PHE A 6 13.66 -10.68 14.97
CA PHE A 6 12.55 -9.88 15.49
C PHE A 6 12.78 -9.30 16.90
N VAL A 7 14.00 -9.33 17.42
CA VAL A 7 14.32 -8.65 18.70
C VAL A 7 14.10 -7.15 18.56
N GLY A 8 13.21 -6.59 19.38
CA GLY A 8 12.89 -5.15 19.39
C GLY A 8 12.09 -4.65 18.20
N VAL A 9 11.59 -5.54 17.34
CA VAL A 9 10.75 -5.19 16.19
C VAL A 9 9.30 -5.04 16.62
N SER A 10 8.67 -3.91 16.28
CA SER A 10 7.25 -3.64 16.50
C SER A 10 6.40 -3.73 15.22
N TRP A 11 7.03 -3.65 14.05
CA TRP A 11 6.37 -3.70 12.75
C TRP A 11 7.17 -4.51 11.74
N PHE A 12 6.53 -5.46 11.08
CA PHE A 12 7.09 -6.26 10.00
C PHE A 12 6.33 -6.00 8.70
N HIS A 13 7.05 -5.60 7.65
CA HIS A 13 6.47 -5.42 6.32
C HIS A 13 7.06 -6.41 5.32
N TRP A 14 6.21 -6.98 4.46
CA TRP A 14 6.62 -7.80 3.34
C TRP A 14 5.84 -7.40 2.07
N THR A 15 6.39 -7.72 0.90
CA THR A 15 5.77 -7.46 -0.41
C THR A 15 5.44 -8.76 -1.12
N GLY A 16 4.33 -8.78 -1.87
CA GLY A 16 3.88 -9.90 -2.69
C GLY A 16 4.87 -10.30 -3.80
N ILE A 17 5.89 -9.49 -4.06
CA ILE A 17 7.01 -9.85 -4.94
C ILE A 17 7.82 -10.99 -4.34
N THR A 18 8.10 -10.96 -3.03
CA THR A 18 8.96 -11.96 -2.38
C THR A 18 8.46 -13.39 -2.55
N PRO A 19 7.21 -13.74 -2.19
CA PRO A 19 6.71 -15.10 -2.38
C PRO A 19 6.51 -15.48 -3.86
N ALA A 20 6.48 -14.51 -4.77
CA ALA A 20 6.34 -14.75 -6.20
C ALA A 20 7.64 -15.23 -6.88
N ILE A 21 8.80 -15.07 -6.24
CA ILE A 21 10.12 -15.36 -6.84
C ILE A 21 10.40 -16.88 -6.87
N SER A 22 10.12 -17.58 -5.76
CA SER A 22 10.38 -19.01 -5.63
C SER A 22 9.62 -19.62 -4.45
N GLN A 23 9.52 -20.95 -4.42
CA GLN A 23 8.97 -21.68 -3.29
C GLN A 23 9.72 -21.37 -1.98
N GLY A 24 11.06 -21.37 -2.01
CA GLY A 24 11.85 -21.06 -0.80
C GLY A 24 11.62 -19.65 -0.26
N ALA A 25 11.41 -18.66 -1.14
CA ALA A 25 11.06 -17.30 -0.72
C ALA A 25 9.65 -17.24 -0.13
N ALA A 26 8.70 -17.99 -0.69
CA ALA A 26 7.35 -18.08 -0.13
C ALA A 26 7.34 -18.76 1.24
N ASP A 27 8.12 -19.82 1.42
CA ASP A 27 8.27 -20.54 2.70
C ASP A 27 8.91 -19.64 3.76
N ALA A 28 9.96 -18.90 3.42
CA ALA A 28 10.61 -17.94 4.31
C ALA A 28 9.64 -16.81 4.74
N CYS A 29 8.85 -16.27 3.80
CA CYS A 29 7.78 -15.32 4.14
C CYS A 29 6.77 -15.92 5.12
N LEU A 30 6.36 -17.17 4.90
CA LEU A 30 5.39 -17.84 5.77
C LEU A 30 5.92 -18.05 7.18
N GLU A 31 7.18 -18.45 7.32
CA GLU A 31 7.83 -18.56 8.63
C GLU A 31 7.88 -17.18 9.32
N ALA A 32 8.30 -16.15 8.60
CA ALA A 32 8.40 -14.80 9.14
C ALA A 32 7.05 -14.27 9.65
N VAL A 33 5.97 -14.37 8.85
CA VAL A 33 4.65 -13.85 9.28
C VAL A 33 4.06 -14.63 10.46
N LYS A 34 4.35 -15.94 10.56
CA LYS A 34 3.92 -16.75 11.72
C LYS A 34 4.61 -16.27 12.99
N VAL A 35 5.94 -16.20 12.99
CA VAL A 35 6.71 -15.77 14.16
C VAL A 35 6.39 -14.34 14.55
N ALA A 36 6.27 -13.43 13.56
CA ALA A 36 5.85 -12.06 13.83
C ALA A 36 4.44 -11.99 14.47
N SER A 37 3.50 -12.82 13.98
CA SER A 37 2.15 -12.90 14.55
C SER A 37 2.16 -13.44 15.98
N GLU A 38 2.92 -14.48 16.26
CA GLU A 38 3.08 -15.08 17.60
C GLU A 38 3.71 -14.10 18.60
N LYS A 39 4.60 -13.22 18.13
CA LYS A 39 5.21 -12.14 18.92
C LYS A 39 4.35 -10.90 19.07
N GLY A 40 3.16 -10.84 18.46
CA GLY A 40 2.29 -9.66 18.49
C GLY A 40 2.82 -8.47 17.69
N ILE A 41 3.73 -8.69 16.75
CA ILE A 41 4.28 -7.67 15.86
C ILE A 41 3.21 -7.30 14.84
N THR A 42 3.02 -6.01 14.59
CA THR A 42 2.11 -5.53 13.52
C THR A 42 2.66 -5.96 12.16
N ILE A 43 1.81 -6.59 11.35
CA ILE A 43 2.22 -7.12 10.04
C ILE A 43 1.51 -6.36 8.94
N SER A 44 2.27 -5.87 7.97
CA SER A 44 1.72 -5.25 6.77
C SER A 44 2.24 -5.89 5.48
N THR A 45 1.47 -5.76 4.42
CA THR A 45 1.86 -6.19 3.08
C THR A 45 1.48 -5.17 2.01
N ASP A 46 2.30 -5.09 0.95
CA ASP A 46 1.90 -4.62 -0.37
C ASP A 46 1.65 -5.86 -1.25
N LEU A 47 0.43 -6.04 -1.72
CA LEU A 47 0.02 -7.21 -2.52
C LEU A 47 0.81 -7.35 -3.82
N ASN A 48 1.10 -6.26 -4.48
CA ASN A 48 2.10 -6.08 -5.54
C ASN A 48 2.16 -7.24 -6.56
N TYR A 49 1.01 -7.58 -7.18
CA TYR A 49 0.92 -8.67 -8.14
C TYR A 49 1.82 -8.46 -9.34
N ARG A 50 2.61 -9.46 -9.70
CA ARG A 50 3.49 -9.48 -10.87
C ARG A 50 3.39 -10.80 -11.60
N ALA A 51 2.55 -10.88 -12.63
CA ALA A 51 2.30 -12.11 -13.40
C ALA A 51 3.57 -12.78 -13.93
N LYS A 52 4.62 -11.98 -14.22
CA LYS A 52 5.89 -12.49 -14.75
C LYS A 52 6.75 -13.24 -13.73
N LEU A 53 6.46 -13.11 -12.42
CA LEU A 53 7.25 -13.75 -11.35
C LEU A 53 6.70 -15.11 -10.93
N TRP A 54 5.38 -15.31 -10.95
CA TRP A 54 4.72 -16.57 -10.58
C TRP A 54 4.98 -17.68 -11.63
N LYS A 55 6.22 -18.19 -11.70
CA LYS A 55 6.65 -19.15 -12.73
C LYS A 55 7.27 -20.44 -12.18
N TYR A 56 7.25 -20.65 -10.86
CA TYR A 56 7.82 -21.84 -10.24
C TYR A 56 6.79 -22.96 -10.00
N GLY A 57 5.68 -22.93 -10.73
CA GLY A 57 4.68 -23.99 -10.73
C GLY A 57 3.59 -23.91 -9.66
N GLN A 58 3.57 -22.84 -8.88
CA GLN A 58 2.52 -22.59 -7.88
C GLN A 58 1.64 -21.40 -8.29
N PRO A 59 0.32 -21.49 -8.14
CA PRO A 59 -0.58 -20.35 -8.31
C PRO A 59 -0.41 -19.37 -7.15
N SER A 60 -0.63 -18.08 -7.42
CA SER A 60 -0.48 -17.03 -6.42
C SER A 60 -1.54 -17.09 -5.31
N GLU A 61 -2.78 -17.45 -5.65
CA GLU A 61 -3.93 -17.37 -4.75
C GLU A 61 -3.75 -18.11 -3.42
N PRO A 62 -3.42 -19.43 -3.36
CA PRO A 62 -3.32 -20.13 -2.09
C PRO A 62 -2.16 -19.62 -1.23
N ILE A 63 -1.04 -19.22 -1.84
CA ILE A 63 0.13 -18.69 -1.15
C ILE A 63 -0.19 -17.33 -0.57
N MET A 64 -0.67 -16.41 -1.39
CA MET A 64 -1.01 -15.05 -0.96
C MET A 64 -2.16 -15.04 0.05
N THR A 65 -3.18 -15.89 -0.11
CA THR A 65 -4.26 -16.01 0.87
C THR A 65 -3.72 -16.42 2.24
N LYS A 66 -2.81 -17.40 2.27
CA LYS A 66 -2.20 -17.85 3.53
C LYS A 66 -1.33 -16.79 4.17
N LEU A 67 -0.50 -16.09 3.41
CA LEU A 67 0.37 -15.03 3.91
C LEU A 67 -0.42 -13.81 4.39
N THR A 68 -1.38 -13.35 3.59
CA THR A 68 -2.20 -12.17 3.87
C THR A 68 -3.09 -12.38 5.10
N SER A 69 -3.49 -13.63 5.43
CA SER A 69 -4.28 -13.91 6.64
C SER A 69 -3.57 -13.55 7.96
N TYR A 70 -2.27 -13.31 7.94
CA TYR A 70 -1.49 -12.83 9.09
C TYR A 70 -1.37 -11.31 9.17
N CYS A 71 -1.84 -10.56 8.16
CA CYS A 71 -1.63 -9.13 8.07
C CYS A 71 -2.66 -8.31 8.84
N ASP A 72 -2.20 -7.27 9.52
CA ASP A 72 -3.02 -6.23 10.16
C ASP A 72 -3.32 -5.08 9.19
N VAL A 73 -2.41 -4.82 8.24
CA VAL A 73 -2.51 -3.73 7.25
C VAL A 73 -2.22 -4.27 5.86
N ILE A 74 -3.15 -4.06 4.93
CA ILE A 74 -3.05 -4.58 3.56
C ILE A 74 -3.08 -3.39 2.59
N LEU A 75 -2.02 -3.22 1.81
CA LEU A 75 -1.94 -2.30 0.69
C LEU A 75 -2.05 -3.09 -0.62
N GLY A 76 -2.75 -2.54 -1.57
CA GLY A 76 -2.82 -3.04 -2.94
C GLY A 76 -3.67 -2.10 -3.79
N ASN A 77 -3.71 -2.36 -5.09
CA ASN A 77 -4.68 -1.75 -5.97
C ASN A 77 -5.81 -2.75 -6.29
N GLU A 78 -6.82 -2.31 -7.01
CA GLU A 78 -7.96 -3.16 -7.40
C GLU A 78 -7.53 -4.35 -8.27
N GLU A 79 -6.50 -4.19 -9.10
CA GLU A 79 -5.96 -5.27 -9.93
C GLU A 79 -5.27 -6.33 -9.07
N ASP A 80 -4.54 -5.92 -8.02
CA ASP A 80 -3.89 -6.84 -7.10
C ASP A 80 -4.92 -7.71 -6.35
N ALA A 81 -6.01 -7.12 -5.86
CA ALA A 81 -7.09 -7.83 -5.19
C ALA A 81 -7.80 -8.82 -6.12
N GLU A 82 -8.05 -8.41 -7.36
CA GLU A 82 -8.64 -9.28 -8.38
C GLU A 82 -7.73 -10.46 -8.73
N LYS A 83 -6.45 -10.20 -9.02
CA LYS A 83 -5.50 -11.23 -9.48
C LYS A 83 -5.11 -12.24 -8.41
N HIS A 84 -4.99 -11.80 -7.15
CA HIS A 84 -4.65 -12.69 -6.05
C HIS A 84 -5.87 -13.41 -5.48
N PHE A 85 -7.03 -12.74 -5.39
CA PHE A 85 -8.14 -13.23 -4.58
C PHE A 85 -9.48 -13.30 -5.32
N GLY A 86 -9.53 -12.87 -6.58
CA GLY A 86 -10.79 -12.81 -7.36
C GLY A 86 -11.77 -11.74 -6.86
N ILE A 87 -11.31 -10.81 -5.99
CA ILE A 87 -12.13 -9.76 -5.41
C ILE A 87 -12.27 -8.61 -6.40
N LYS A 88 -13.52 -8.24 -6.70
CA LYS A 88 -13.89 -7.15 -7.61
C LYS A 88 -14.93 -6.25 -6.97
N PRO A 89 -15.04 -4.99 -7.41
CA PRO A 89 -16.16 -4.14 -7.00
C PRO A 89 -17.49 -4.80 -7.32
N GLU A 90 -18.41 -4.83 -6.36
CA GLU A 90 -19.74 -5.36 -6.55
C GLU A 90 -20.73 -4.24 -6.94
N GLY A 91 -21.58 -4.50 -7.94
CA GLY A 91 -22.72 -3.64 -8.26
C GLY A 91 -22.42 -2.33 -8.96
N LEU A 92 -21.18 -2.05 -9.32
CA LEU A 92 -20.77 -0.78 -9.93
C LEU A 92 -20.13 -0.99 -11.29
N ASP A 93 -20.64 -0.26 -12.28
CA ASP A 93 -19.99 -0.15 -13.59
C ASP A 93 -18.90 0.92 -13.49
N ILE A 94 -17.64 0.49 -13.34
CA ILE A 94 -16.45 1.37 -13.20
C ILE A 94 -16.26 2.29 -14.42
N THR A 95 -16.98 2.01 -15.51
CA THR A 95 -16.97 2.86 -16.70
C THR A 95 -17.80 4.13 -16.52
N THR A 96 -18.67 4.21 -15.50
CA THR A 96 -19.47 5.40 -15.18
C THR A 96 -18.60 6.41 -14.44
N GLN A 97 -18.40 7.57 -15.04
CA GLN A 97 -17.49 8.62 -14.55
C GLN A 97 -18.11 9.40 -13.39
N GLY A 98 -17.48 9.34 -12.21
CA GLY A 98 -17.77 10.18 -11.05
C GLY A 98 -16.89 9.78 -9.87
N ASP A 99 -16.35 10.75 -9.13
CA ASP A 99 -15.46 10.47 -8.00
C ASP A 99 -16.16 9.72 -6.87
N GLN A 100 -17.46 9.91 -6.69
CA GLN A 100 -18.26 9.19 -5.70
C GLN A 100 -18.43 7.71 -6.05
N VAL A 101 -18.67 7.40 -7.32
CA VAL A 101 -18.79 6.00 -7.81
C VAL A 101 -17.48 5.25 -7.63
N LYS A 102 -16.34 5.92 -7.83
CA LYS A 102 -15.02 5.33 -7.57
C LYS A 102 -14.83 5.03 -6.08
N ALA A 103 -15.17 5.96 -5.19
CA ALA A 103 -15.04 5.76 -3.75
C ALA A 103 -15.88 4.57 -3.25
N GLU A 104 -17.12 4.44 -3.70
CA GLU A 104 -18.02 3.32 -3.38
C GLU A 104 -17.48 1.98 -3.92
N ALA A 105 -16.92 1.97 -5.14
CA ALA A 105 -16.29 0.79 -5.72
C ALA A 105 -15.09 0.31 -4.90
N PHE A 106 -14.24 1.24 -4.45
CA PHE A 106 -13.09 0.92 -3.61
C PHE A 106 -13.51 0.45 -2.23
N GLN A 107 -14.53 1.06 -1.63
CA GLN A 107 -15.09 0.62 -0.36
C GLN A 107 -15.55 -0.83 -0.44
N SER A 108 -16.29 -1.19 -1.49
CA SER A 108 -16.75 -2.58 -1.71
C SER A 108 -15.57 -3.57 -1.76
N VAL A 109 -14.47 -3.22 -2.43
CA VAL A 109 -13.26 -4.06 -2.47
C VAL A 109 -12.64 -4.19 -1.07
N CYS A 110 -12.51 -3.08 -0.34
CA CYS A 110 -11.95 -3.08 1.01
C CYS A 110 -12.77 -3.92 1.99
N GLU A 111 -14.11 -3.83 1.93
CA GLU A 111 -15.02 -4.62 2.75
C GLU A 111 -14.90 -6.12 2.45
N GLN A 112 -14.84 -6.51 1.16
CA GLN A 112 -14.60 -7.89 0.77
C GLN A 112 -13.23 -8.40 1.24
N MET A 113 -12.19 -7.56 1.16
CA MET A 113 -10.85 -7.88 1.67
C MET A 113 -10.88 -8.14 3.17
N MET A 114 -11.50 -7.26 3.98
CA MET A 114 -11.61 -7.46 5.42
C MET A 114 -12.46 -8.69 5.79
N LYS A 115 -13.51 -8.96 5.02
CA LYS A 115 -14.32 -10.19 5.20
C LYS A 115 -13.49 -11.45 4.93
N LYS A 116 -12.62 -11.43 3.90
CA LYS A 116 -11.73 -12.56 3.58
C LYS A 116 -10.58 -12.68 4.58
N PHE A 117 -10.10 -11.57 5.12
CA PHE A 117 -8.96 -11.48 6.03
C PHE A 117 -9.35 -10.79 7.36
N PRO A 118 -10.00 -11.52 8.29
CA PRO A 118 -10.57 -10.91 9.51
C PRO A 118 -9.54 -10.32 10.48
N LYS A 119 -8.26 -10.64 10.33
CA LYS A 119 -7.18 -10.01 11.10
C LYS A 119 -6.86 -8.60 10.60
N ALA A 120 -7.18 -8.28 9.35
CA ALA A 120 -6.90 -6.98 8.78
C ALA A 120 -7.70 -5.88 9.49
N LYS A 121 -6.99 -4.87 9.98
CA LYS A 121 -7.54 -3.68 10.63
C LYS A 121 -7.65 -2.52 9.66
N LYS A 122 -6.82 -2.52 8.62
CA LYS A 122 -6.79 -1.46 7.61
C LYS A 122 -6.51 -2.05 6.23
N VAL A 123 -7.31 -1.63 5.26
CA VAL A 123 -7.10 -1.94 3.83
C VAL A 123 -6.92 -0.62 3.10
N ILE A 124 -5.85 -0.52 2.33
CA ILE A 124 -5.46 0.70 1.64
C ILE A 124 -5.35 0.44 0.14
N THR A 125 -5.84 1.38 -0.64
CA THR A 125 -5.74 1.33 -2.11
C THR A 125 -5.16 2.63 -2.64
N THR A 126 -4.13 2.51 -3.49
CA THR A 126 -3.58 3.65 -4.21
C THR A 126 -4.44 3.95 -5.44
N LEU A 127 -4.76 5.23 -5.64
CA LEU A 127 -5.51 5.70 -6.79
C LEU A 127 -4.58 6.42 -7.75
N ARG A 128 -4.40 5.83 -8.92
CA ARG A 128 -3.55 6.39 -9.95
C ARG A 128 -4.33 6.71 -11.21
N GLY A 129 -4.46 8.00 -11.56
CA GLY A 129 -4.91 8.43 -12.88
C GLY A 129 -3.71 8.62 -13.81
N SER A 130 -3.69 7.92 -14.94
CA SER A 130 -2.61 8.03 -15.94
C SER A 130 -3.07 8.91 -17.09
N ILE A 131 -2.55 10.16 -17.13
CA ILE A 131 -2.88 11.13 -18.19
C ILE A 131 -1.88 10.98 -19.35
N SER A 132 -0.59 10.84 -19.02
CA SER A 132 0.49 10.59 -19.98
C SER A 132 1.66 9.87 -19.30
N ALA A 133 2.72 9.60 -20.06
CA ALA A 133 3.94 9.00 -19.52
C ALA A 133 4.61 9.85 -18.43
N SER A 134 4.43 11.16 -18.40
CA SER A 134 5.03 12.09 -17.45
C SER A 134 4.02 12.91 -16.65
N ASN A 135 2.73 12.57 -16.72
CA ASN A 135 1.65 13.30 -16.06
C ASN A 135 0.62 12.32 -15.49
N ASN A 136 0.54 12.26 -14.16
CA ASN A 136 -0.40 11.39 -13.43
C ASN A 136 -1.15 12.18 -12.37
N THR A 137 -2.32 11.69 -11.99
CA THR A 137 -2.89 12.00 -10.68
C THR A 137 -2.54 10.91 -9.69
N TRP A 138 -2.44 11.27 -8.41
CA TRP A 138 -2.04 10.39 -7.34
C TRP A 138 -2.82 10.69 -6.07
N ALA A 139 -3.51 9.69 -5.54
CA ALA A 139 -4.28 9.75 -4.32
C ALA A 139 -4.29 8.37 -3.64
N GLY A 140 -4.94 8.26 -2.50
CA GLY A 140 -5.15 7.00 -1.80
C GLY A 140 -6.45 6.97 -1.02
N ILE A 141 -6.91 5.76 -0.76
CA ILE A 141 -8.05 5.46 0.11
C ILE A 141 -7.59 4.49 1.19
N LEU A 142 -8.04 4.72 2.42
CA LEU A 142 -7.86 3.82 3.55
C LEU A 142 -9.22 3.51 4.17
N TYR A 143 -9.51 2.24 4.37
CA TYR A 143 -10.67 1.74 5.08
C TYR A 143 -10.23 0.98 6.33
N ASN A 144 -10.82 1.31 7.49
CA ASN A 144 -10.47 0.72 8.79
C ASN A 144 -11.57 -0.17 9.40
N GLY A 145 -12.58 -0.52 8.60
CA GLY A 145 -13.73 -1.30 9.03
C GLY A 145 -14.95 -0.45 9.39
N ASP A 146 -14.74 0.76 9.89
CA ASP A 146 -15.82 1.68 10.28
C ASP A 146 -15.90 2.90 9.37
N ASN A 147 -14.73 3.46 8.99
CA ASN A 147 -14.62 4.70 8.26
C ASN A 147 -13.75 4.54 7.01
N ILE A 148 -14.05 5.35 6.00
CA ILE A 148 -13.24 5.52 4.82
C ILE A 148 -12.55 6.89 4.86
N CYS A 149 -11.23 6.87 4.72
CA CYS A 149 -10.40 8.06 4.55
C CYS A 149 -10.01 8.19 3.08
N ILE A 150 -10.10 9.40 2.54
CA ILE A 150 -9.69 9.71 1.16
C ILE A 150 -8.67 10.85 1.23
N SER A 151 -7.51 10.66 0.62
CA SER A 151 -6.49 11.71 0.59
C SER A 151 -6.81 12.81 -0.41
N PRO A 152 -6.17 13.99 -0.31
CA PRO A 152 -6.09 14.91 -1.42
C PRO A 152 -5.50 14.24 -2.68
N GLU A 153 -5.96 14.69 -3.86
CA GLU A 153 -5.38 14.27 -5.13
C GLU A 153 -4.24 15.21 -5.52
N TYR A 154 -3.05 14.65 -5.76
CA TYR A 154 -1.90 15.39 -6.30
C TYR A 154 -1.80 15.22 -7.81
N LYS A 155 -1.58 16.32 -8.53
CA LYS A 155 -1.30 16.32 -9.97
C LYS A 155 0.21 16.36 -10.18
N ILE A 156 0.80 15.23 -10.59
CA ILE A 156 2.22 15.09 -10.83
C ILE A 156 2.47 15.33 -12.32
N THR A 157 2.90 16.53 -12.69
CA THR A 157 3.00 16.97 -14.10
C THR A 157 4.37 16.70 -14.73
N HIS A 158 5.41 16.47 -13.94
CA HIS A 158 6.77 16.23 -14.41
C HIS A 158 7.40 15.07 -13.63
N ILE A 159 7.06 13.85 -14.02
CA ILE A 159 7.62 12.66 -13.38
C ILE A 159 9.06 12.48 -13.83
N VAL A 160 10.00 12.53 -12.88
CA VAL A 160 11.43 12.24 -13.09
C VAL A 160 11.64 10.73 -13.10
N ASP A 161 11.09 10.02 -12.10
CA ASP A 161 11.15 8.57 -11.99
C ASP A 161 9.94 8.02 -11.24
N ARG A 162 9.41 6.89 -11.73
CA ARG A 162 8.26 6.20 -11.12
C ARG A 162 8.65 5.05 -10.19
N VAL A 163 9.89 4.57 -10.35
CA VAL A 163 10.37 3.42 -9.58
C VAL A 163 10.41 3.78 -8.09
N GLY A 164 9.93 2.89 -7.24
CA GLY A 164 9.85 3.13 -5.79
C GLY A 164 8.67 4.02 -5.33
N GLY A 165 7.76 4.44 -6.24
CA GLY A 165 6.58 5.23 -5.84
C GLY A 165 5.65 4.47 -4.90
N GLY A 166 5.38 3.18 -5.16
CA GLY A 166 4.61 2.30 -4.27
C GLY A 166 5.31 2.06 -2.94
N ASP A 167 6.62 1.77 -2.99
CA ASP A 167 7.42 1.54 -1.78
C ASP A 167 7.49 2.79 -0.89
N SER A 168 7.57 3.97 -1.53
CA SER A 168 7.52 5.27 -0.83
C SER A 168 6.15 5.55 -0.22
N PHE A 169 5.08 5.14 -0.88
CA PHE A 169 3.74 5.20 -0.31
C PHE A 169 3.66 4.32 0.93
N MET A 170 4.09 3.07 0.83
CA MET A 170 4.02 2.14 1.95
C MET A 170 4.92 2.54 3.10
N GLY A 171 6.15 2.98 2.83
CA GLY A 171 7.04 3.52 3.85
C GLY A 171 6.45 4.75 4.55
N GLY A 172 5.86 5.68 3.79
CA GLY A 172 5.15 6.84 4.32
C GLY A 172 3.90 6.44 5.13
N LEU A 173 3.16 5.41 4.71
CA LEU A 173 2.00 4.90 5.44
C LEU A 173 2.40 4.29 6.78
N ILE A 174 3.43 3.44 6.81
CA ILE A 174 3.94 2.86 8.07
C ILE A 174 4.38 3.96 9.03
N TYR A 175 5.16 4.93 8.53
CA TYR A 175 5.56 6.10 9.32
C TYR A 175 4.35 6.85 9.87
N GLY A 176 3.38 7.18 9.00
CA GLY A 176 2.17 7.91 9.38
C GLY A 176 1.35 7.16 10.44
N LEU A 177 1.11 5.86 10.28
CA LEU A 177 0.37 5.04 11.24
C LEU A 177 1.09 4.92 12.61
N LEU A 178 2.42 5.02 12.63
CA LEU A 178 3.20 5.04 13.87
C LEU A 178 3.18 6.41 14.55
N GLN A 179 3.18 7.50 13.77
CA GLN A 179 3.19 8.88 14.29
C GLN A 179 1.80 9.40 14.65
N TYR A 180 0.76 8.94 13.93
CA TYR A 180 -0.64 9.36 14.08
C TYR A 180 -1.53 8.14 14.35
N PRO A 181 -1.34 7.40 15.46
CA PRO A 181 -1.98 6.09 15.68
C PRO A 181 -3.51 6.14 15.70
N GLU A 182 -4.10 7.29 16.05
CA GLU A 182 -5.56 7.51 16.12
C GLU A 182 -6.09 8.38 14.96
N ASP A 183 -5.23 8.72 13.98
CA ASP A 183 -5.60 9.60 12.86
C ASP A 183 -5.20 8.98 11.52
N ASP A 184 -6.04 8.07 11.05
CA ASP A 184 -5.87 7.38 9.77
C ASP A 184 -5.84 8.34 8.58
N GLN A 185 -6.56 9.47 8.67
CA GLN A 185 -6.57 10.48 7.60
C GLN A 185 -5.21 11.14 7.45
N ASN A 186 -4.58 11.55 8.56
CA ASN A 186 -3.25 12.13 8.53
C ASN A 186 -2.19 11.10 8.10
N ALA A 187 -2.28 9.85 8.55
CA ALA A 187 -1.39 8.78 8.10
C ALA A 187 -1.47 8.55 6.59
N LEU A 188 -2.69 8.52 6.03
CA LEU A 188 -2.91 8.40 4.60
C LEU A 188 -2.39 9.61 3.82
N ASN A 189 -2.65 10.82 4.31
CA ASN A 189 -2.17 12.06 3.68
C ASN A 189 -0.64 12.09 3.61
N PHE A 190 0.04 11.66 4.68
CA PHE A 190 1.50 11.55 4.73
C PHE A 190 2.02 10.55 3.68
N ALA A 191 1.40 9.37 3.58
CA ALA A 191 1.77 8.35 2.60
C ALA A 191 1.68 8.85 1.16
N VAL A 192 0.57 9.50 0.82
CA VAL A 192 0.34 10.03 -0.53
C VAL A 192 1.32 11.17 -0.85
N ALA A 193 1.57 12.08 0.09
CA ALA A 193 2.52 13.18 -0.09
C ALA A 193 3.96 12.68 -0.25
N ALA A 194 4.40 11.73 0.58
CA ALA A 194 5.73 11.11 0.48
C ALA A 194 5.94 10.44 -0.89
N SER A 195 4.95 9.69 -1.35
CA SER A 195 4.97 9.07 -2.68
C SER A 195 4.93 10.09 -3.82
N CYS A 196 4.13 11.15 -3.68
CA CYS A 196 4.11 12.25 -4.65
C CYS A 196 5.51 12.85 -4.84
N LEU A 197 6.19 13.20 -3.76
CA LEU A 197 7.54 13.76 -3.79
C LEU A 197 8.55 12.78 -4.39
N LYS A 198 8.42 11.47 -4.15
CA LYS A 198 9.28 10.44 -4.75
C LYS A 198 9.33 10.53 -6.28
N HIS A 199 8.23 10.86 -6.93
CA HIS A 199 8.18 10.98 -8.38
C HIS A 199 9.08 12.10 -8.95
N THR A 200 9.58 13.00 -8.11
CA THR A 200 10.54 14.07 -8.47
C THR A 200 12.00 13.67 -8.28
N ILE A 201 12.26 12.45 -7.76
CA ILE A 201 13.59 11.95 -7.41
C ILE A 201 13.95 10.80 -8.32
N LYS A 202 15.17 10.81 -8.87
CA LYS A 202 15.72 9.72 -9.71
C LYS A 202 16.08 8.52 -8.84
N GLY A 203 15.85 7.32 -9.37
CA GLY A 203 16.12 6.05 -8.67
C GLY A 203 14.92 5.58 -7.83
N ASP A 204 15.06 4.49 -7.12
CA ASP A 204 13.98 3.82 -6.37
C ASP A 204 13.85 4.31 -4.92
N ALA A 205 14.93 4.80 -4.32
CA ALA A 205 14.93 5.29 -2.94
C ALA A 205 14.25 6.66 -2.81
N ASN A 206 13.41 6.80 -1.78
CA ASN A 206 12.85 8.09 -1.41
C ASN A 206 13.85 8.83 -0.50
N LEU A 207 14.27 10.02 -0.92
CA LEU A 207 15.26 10.85 -0.21
C LEU A 207 14.63 12.07 0.45
N VAL A 208 13.31 12.13 0.56
CA VAL A 208 12.60 13.25 1.18
C VAL A 208 12.68 13.16 2.71
N SER A 209 12.72 14.32 3.34
CA SER A 209 12.60 14.45 4.79
C SER A 209 11.12 14.51 5.22
N VAL A 210 10.87 14.21 6.49
CA VAL A 210 9.53 14.36 7.11
C VAL A 210 9.01 15.78 6.94
N ALA A 211 9.85 16.79 7.17
CA ALA A 211 9.45 18.20 7.05
C ALA A 211 9.03 18.58 5.63
N GLU A 212 9.64 18.01 4.59
CA GLU A 212 9.23 18.24 3.19
C GLU A 212 7.88 17.60 2.90
N VAL A 213 7.62 16.40 3.44
CA VAL A 213 6.32 15.73 3.30
C VAL A 213 5.23 16.52 4.00
N GLU A 214 5.43 16.93 5.25
CA GLU A 214 4.48 17.72 6.04
C GLU A 214 4.20 19.08 5.38
N LYS A 215 5.22 19.71 4.80
CA LYS A 215 5.07 20.94 4.02
C LYS A 215 4.14 20.75 2.82
N LEU A 216 4.31 19.65 2.05
CA LEU A 216 3.42 19.35 0.95
C LEU A 216 1.99 19.06 1.44
N MET A 217 1.82 18.35 2.55
CA MET A 217 0.52 18.08 3.17
C MET A 217 -0.21 19.37 3.55
N SER A 218 0.50 20.39 4.03
CA SER A 218 -0.08 21.70 4.39
C SER A 218 -0.51 22.54 3.19
N GLY A 219 -0.31 22.05 1.96
CA GLY A 219 -0.67 22.75 0.71
C GLY A 219 0.42 23.69 0.19
N ASP A 220 1.59 23.77 0.84
CA ASP A 220 2.72 24.55 0.34
C ASP A 220 3.53 23.74 -0.70
N ALA A 221 3.05 23.78 -1.95
CA ALA A 221 3.74 23.21 -3.10
C ALA A 221 4.78 24.16 -3.73
N SER A 222 5.21 25.22 -3.01
CA SER A 222 6.09 26.27 -3.55
C SER A 222 7.50 25.81 -3.90
N GLY A 223 7.90 24.61 -3.48
CA GLY A 223 9.23 24.06 -3.71
C GLY A 223 10.36 24.83 -3.00
N ARG A 224 10.03 25.76 -2.09
CA ARG A 224 11.03 26.48 -1.29
C ARG A 224 11.67 25.54 -0.29
N VAL A 225 12.99 25.37 -0.39
CA VAL A 225 13.78 24.65 0.60
C VAL A 225 13.71 25.41 1.91
N ALA A 226 13.30 24.76 2.99
CA ALA A 226 13.45 25.30 4.35
C ALA A 226 14.95 25.45 4.64
N ARG A 227 15.41 26.66 4.87
CA ARG A 227 16.80 26.96 5.25
C ARG A 227 16.88 27.14 6.74
#